data_9376a38b84e3f214207435be44760bf7
#
_entry.id   9376a38b84e3f214207435be44760bf7
#
_cell.length_a   1.000
_cell.length_b   1.000
_cell.length_c   1.000
_cell.angle_alpha   90.00
_cell.angle_beta   90.00
_cell.angle_gamma   90.00
#
_symmetry.space_group_name_H-M   'P 1'
#
loop_
_entity.id
_entity.type
_entity.pdbx_description
1 polymer ?
#
loop_
_entity_poly.entity_id
_entity_poly.type
_entity_poly.pdbx_seq_one_letter_code
_entity_poly.pdbx_strand_id
1 'polypeptide(L)'
;MRGPSIDWGVILLNPDEFMDEKNHGHNELDETFYFVKGDGTMIVNNKKYSAPQGSVFLVEPKEMHNIQNTSSKPIKIIFIKGDYKPDDKI
;
A
#
# COMPACT_ATOMS: atom_id res chain seq x y z
N MET A 1 28.37 -1.96 -6.26
CA MET A 1 27.35 -0.97 -6.58
C MET A 1 26.15 -1.06 -5.65
N ARG A 2 25.63 0.04 -5.34
CA ARG A 2 24.53 0.07 -4.43
C ARG A 2 23.29 0.65 -5.10
N GLY A 3 22.23 -0.10 -5.14
CA GLY A 3 20.99 0.38 -5.70
C GLY A 3 20.21 1.21 -4.70
N PRO A 4 19.06 1.71 -5.08
CA PRO A 4 18.21 2.43 -4.16
C PRO A 4 17.76 1.51 -3.04
N SER A 5 17.44 2.11 -1.92
CA SER A 5 16.94 1.37 -0.79
C SER A 5 15.52 0.93 -1.08
N ILE A 6 15.27 -0.37 -1.04
CA ILE A 6 13.95 -0.93 -1.30
C ILE A 6 13.57 -1.84 -0.14
N ASP A 7 12.38 -1.65 0.36
CA ASP A 7 11.84 -2.48 1.41
C ASP A 7 10.53 -3.10 0.91
N TRP A 8 10.26 -4.33 1.29
CA TRP A 8 9.04 -5.00 0.87
C TRP A 8 8.58 -5.96 1.95
N GLY A 9 7.32 -6.33 1.87
CA GLY A 9 6.77 -7.28 2.82
C GLY A 9 5.41 -7.75 2.41
N VAL A 10 4.82 -8.57 3.28
CA VAL A 10 3.51 -9.16 3.06
C VAL A 10 2.61 -8.73 4.19
N ILE A 11 1.41 -8.31 3.84
CA ILE A 11 0.37 -7.93 4.81
C ILE A 11 -0.75 -8.93 4.69
N LEU A 12 -1.16 -9.51 5.81
CA LEU A 12 -2.31 -10.41 5.89
C LEU A 12 -3.36 -9.74 6.75
N LEU A 13 -4.56 -9.60 6.22
CA LEU A 13 -5.65 -8.98 6.96
C LEU A 13 -6.85 -9.92 7.01
N ASN A 14 -7.35 -10.14 8.20
CA ASN A 14 -8.62 -10.85 8.39
C ASN A 14 -9.78 -9.88 8.14
N PRO A 15 -11.01 -10.39 7.99
CA PRO A 15 -12.15 -9.50 7.77
C PRO A 15 -12.22 -8.39 8.79
N ASP A 16 -12.51 -7.18 8.32
CA ASP A 16 -12.65 -5.95 9.08
C ASP A 16 -11.36 -5.36 9.62
N GLU A 17 -10.24 -6.05 9.48
CA GLU A 17 -8.96 -5.50 9.96
C GLU A 17 -8.45 -4.40 9.06
N PHE A 18 -7.77 -3.43 9.70
CA PHE A 18 -7.04 -2.38 9.00
C PHE A 18 -5.56 -2.70 9.03
N MET A 19 -4.84 -2.24 8.01
CA MET A 19 -3.39 -2.37 7.98
C MET A 19 -2.76 -1.63 9.16
N ASP A 20 -3.25 -0.43 9.43
CA ASP A 20 -2.77 0.40 10.53
C ASP A 20 -3.93 0.96 11.32
N GLU A 21 -3.68 1.29 12.59
CA GLU A 21 -4.71 1.89 13.43
C GLU A 21 -5.11 3.27 12.91
N LYS A 22 -4.18 3.95 12.28
CA LYS A 22 -4.42 5.28 11.73
C LYS A 22 -3.85 5.35 10.34
N ASN A 23 -4.45 6.19 9.52
CA ASN A 23 -3.86 6.48 8.22
C ASN A 23 -2.50 7.12 8.44
N HIS A 24 -1.54 6.77 7.61
CA HIS A 24 -0.22 7.32 7.73
C HIS A 24 0.34 7.65 6.35
N GLY A 25 1.43 8.41 6.35
CA GLY A 25 2.10 8.78 5.11
C GLY A 25 3.59 8.93 5.35
N HIS A 26 4.32 9.01 4.26
CA HIS A 26 5.77 9.20 4.29
C HIS A 26 6.10 10.46 3.51
N ASN A 27 7.19 11.12 3.90
CA ASN A 27 7.59 12.35 3.22
C ASN A 27 8.41 12.10 1.96
N GLU A 28 9.14 11.00 1.91
CA GLU A 28 10.11 10.78 0.85
C GLU A 28 10.04 9.41 0.21
N LEU A 29 9.07 8.61 0.60
CA LEU A 29 8.94 7.26 0.06
C LEU A 29 7.68 7.14 -0.76
N ASP A 30 7.76 6.39 -1.85
CA ASP A 30 6.53 5.94 -2.47
C ASP A 30 6.33 4.47 -2.09
N GLU A 31 5.08 4.05 -2.12
CA GLU A 31 4.71 2.69 -1.78
C GLU A 31 3.80 2.12 -2.84
N THR A 32 4.07 0.88 -3.22
CA THR A 32 3.21 0.15 -4.13
C THR A 32 2.54 -0.98 -3.34
N PHE A 33 1.23 -1.11 -3.51
CA PHE A 33 0.46 -2.17 -2.87
C PHE A 33 -0.17 -3.03 -3.95
N TYR A 34 0.09 -4.33 -3.88
CA TYR A 34 -0.45 -5.28 -4.82
C TYR A 34 -1.35 -6.25 -4.06
N PHE A 35 -2.63 -6.26 -4.39
CA PHE A 35 -3.61 -7.15 -3.75
C PHE A 35 -3.52 -8.51 -4.41
N VAL A 36 -2.71 -9.39 -3.84
CA VAL A 36 -2.39 -10.68 -4.42
C VAL A 36 -3.57 -11.62 -4.32
N LYS A 37 -4.28 -11.60 -3.21
CA LYS A 37 -5.38 -12.52 -2.98
C LYS A 37 -6.48 -11.83 -2.20
N GLY A 38 -7.70 -11.92 -2.70
CA GLY A 38 -8.87 -11.37 -2.06
C GLY A 38 -9.11 -9.91 -2.42
N ASP A 39 -10.26 -9.41 -2.02
CA ASP A 39 -10.71 -8.06 -2.32
C ASP A 39 -10.69 -7.22 -1.06
N GLY A 40 -10.22 -6.00 -1.18
CA GLY A 40 -10.16 -5.10 -0.04
C GLY A 40 -10.55 -3.69 -0.43
N THR A 41 -10.24 -2.76 0.46
CA THR A 41 -10.48 -1.34 0.23
C THR A 41 -9.19 -0.59 0.48
N MET A 42 -8.78 0.20 -0.49
CA MET A 42 -7.63 1.09 -0.37
C MET A 42 -8.12 2.47 0.01
N ILE A 43 -7.50 3.07 1.01
CA ILE A 43 -7.87 4.40 1.49
C ILE A 43 -6.70 5.33 1.23
N VAL A 44 -6.93 6.39 0.47
CA VAL A 44 -5.89 7.38 0.17
C VAL A 44 -6.50 8.76 0.37
N ASN A 45 -5.87 9.54 1.24
CA ASN A 45 -6.32 10.89 1.57
C ASN A 45 -7.81 10.92 1.91
N ASN A 46 -8.24 9.95 2.73
CA ASN A 46 -9.60 9.81 3.22
C ASN A 46 -10.62 9.41 2.15
N LYS A 47 -10.17 9.03 0.97
CA LYS A 47 -11.06 8.49 -0.06
C LYS A 47 -10.90 7.00 -0.13
N LYS A 48 -12.00 6.29 -0.30
CA LYS A 48 -12.01 4.84 -0.36
C LYS A 48 -12.13 4.38 -1.80
N TYR A 49 -11.29 3.43 -2.14
CA TYR A 49 -11.25 2.85 -3.49
C TYR A 49 -11.41 1.35 -3.37
N SER A 50 -12.23 0.77 -4.24
CA SER A 50 -12.33 -0.68 -4.33
C SER A 50 -10.99 -1.25 -4.77
N ALA A 51 -10.54 -2.30 -4.09
CA ALA A 51 -9.27 -2.95 -4.41
C ALA A 51 -9.50 -4.44 -4.60
N PRO A 52 -10.06 -4.84 -5.74
CA PRO A 52 -10.25 -6.27 -6.00
C PRO A 52 -8.93 -6.97 -6.20
N GLN A 53 -8.96 -8.30 -6.10
CA GLN A 53 -7.79 -9.12 -6.31
C GLN A 53 -7.12 -8.75 -7.64
N GLY A 54 -5.81 -8.58 -7.61
CA GLY A 54 -5.05 -8.17 -8.78
C GLY A 54 -4.81 -6.67 -8.88
N SER A 55 -5.43 -5.88 -8.01
CA SER A 55 -5.26 -4.42 -8.02
C SER A 55 -3.86 -4.02 -7.59
N VAL A 56 -3.36 -2.95 -8.19
CA VAL A 56 -2.10 -2.34 -7.81
C VAL A 56 -2.34 -0.87 -7.57
N PHE A 57 -1.88 -0.37 -6.43
CA PHE A 57 -1.99 1.04 -6.07
C PHE A 57 -0.60 1.59 -5.80
N LEU A 58 -0.31 2.73 -6.39
CA LEU A 58 0.91 3.47 -6.07
C LEU A 58 0.53 4.68 -5.23
N VAL A 59 1.11 4.76 -4.05
CA VAL A 59 0.89 5.87 -3.13
C VAL A 59 2.13 6.73 -3.13
N GLU A 60 1.96 7.99 -3.44
CA GLU A 60 3.07 8.92 -3.53
C GLU A 60 3.43 9.49 -2.16
N PRO A 61 4.64 10.06 -2.01
CA PRO A 61 5.01 10.67 -0.74
C PRO A 61 3.99 11.70 -0.30
N LYS A 62 3.79 11.78 1.01
CA LYS A 62 2.87 12.72 1.66
C LYS A 62 1.40 12.36 1.53
N GLU A 63 1.05 11.34 0.77
CA GLU A 63 -0.33 10.88 0.76
C GLU A 63 -0.58 10.02 1.98
N MET A 64 -1.66 10.30 2.68
CA MET A 64 -2.08 9.48 3.82
C MET A 64 -2.83 8.28 3.29
N HIS A 65 -2.53 7.11 3.82
CA HIS A 65 -3.15 5.90 3.29
C HIS A 65 -3.37 4.84 4.36
N ASN A 66 -4.24 3.91 4.03
CA ASN A 66 -4.52 2.73 4.86
C ASN A 66 -5.20 1.70 3.97
N ILE A 67 -5.33 0.50 4.47
CA ILE A 67 -6.02 -0.58 3.79
C ILE A 67 -6.95 -1.24 4.80
N GLN A 68 -8.14 -1.56 4.37
CA GLN A 68 -9.08 -2.31 5.19
C GLN A 68 -9.55 -3.53 4.42
N ASN A 69 -9.66 -4.66 5.11
CA ASN A 69 -10.29 -5.82 4.52
C ASN A 69 -11.79 -5.72 4.74
N THR A 70 -12.48 -5.24 3.72
CA THR A 70 -13.94 -5.10 3.79
C THR A 70 -14.67 -6.33 3.28
N SER A 71 -13.93 -7.39 2.98
CA SER A 71 -14.54 -8.64 2.51
C SER A 71 -14.75 -9.60 3.68
N SER A 72 -15.36 -10.74 3.39
CA SER A 72 -15.63 -11.76 4.40
C SER A 72 -14.54 -12.82 4.50
N LYS A 73 -13.44 -12.66 3.76
CA LYS A 73 -12.34 -13.63 3.74
C LYS A 73 -11.02 -12.91 3.95
N PRO A 74 -9.99 -13.62 4.46
CA PRO A 74 -8.67 -13.00 4.59
C PRO A 74 -8.12 -12.57 3.24
N ILE A 75 -7.36 -11.49 3.26
CA ILE A 75 -6.71 -10.99 2.05
C ILE A 75 -5.20 -10.91 2.26
N LYS A 76 -4.47 -10.95 1.15
CA LYS A 76 -3.02 -10.85 1.16
C LYS A 76 -2.58 -9.74 0.23
N ILE A 77 -1.75 -8.86 0.75
CA ILE A 77 -1.21 -7.73 0.00
C ILE A 77 0.30 -7.76 0.10
N ILE A 78 0.97 -7.50 -1.01
CA ILE A 78 2.41 -7.28 -1.03
C ILE A 78 2.65 -5.79 -1.14
N PHE A 79 3.55 -5.26 -0.30
CA PHE A 79 3.90 -3.86 -0.41
C PHE A 79 5.38 -3.73 -0.76
N ILE A 80 5.70 -2.68 -1.48
CA ILE A 80 7.06 -2.34 -1.85
C ILE A 80 7.23 -0.85 -1.56
N LYS A 81 8.25 -0.51 -0.76
CA LYS A 81 8.58 0.87 -0.46
C LYS A 81 9.92 1.19 -1.10
N GLY A 82 10.01 2.35 -1.68
CA GLY A 82 11.26 2.79 -2.28
C GLY A 82 11.46 4.27 -2.08
N ASP A 83 12.71 4.70 -2.16
CA ASP A 83 13.02 6.12 -2.06
C ASP A 83 12.44 6.84 -3.26
N TYR A 84 11.72 7.93 -2.98
CA TYR A 84 11.19 8.76 -4.04
C TYR A 84 12.24 9.81 -4.37
N LYS A 85 12.75 9.77 -5.61
CA LYS A 85 13.82 10.68 -6.02
C LYS A 85 13.49 11.29 -7.37
N PRO A 86 12.65 12.30 -7.37
CA PRO A 86 12.23 12.89 -8.64
C PRO A 86 13.39 13.51 -9.42
N ASP A 87 14.49 13.83 -8.75
CA ASP A 87 15.65 14.39 -9.42
C ASP A 87 16.59 13.35 -9.96
N ASP A 88 16.36 12.09 -9.64
CA ASP A 88 17.22 10.98 -10.01
C ASP A 88 16.75 10.36 -11.30
N LYS A 89 16.57 11.17 -12.29
CA LYS A 89 16.06 10.67 -13.56
C LYS A 89 17.18 10.30 -14.47
N ILE A 90 16.94 9.30 -15.21
CA ILE A 90 17.92 8.82 -16.15
C ILE A 90 17.51 9.20 -17.55
#